data_dbdcec2919c1a629b3bad3e27a7b1b42
#
_entry.id   dbdcec2919c1a629b3bad3e27a7b1b42
#
_cell.length_a   1.000
_cell.length_b   1.000
_cell.length_c   1.000
_cell.angle_alpha   90.00
_cell.angle_beta   90.00
_cell.angle_gamma   90.00
#
_symmetry.space_group_name_H-M   'P 1'
#
loop_
_entity.id
_entity.type
_entity.pdbx_description
1 polymer ?
#
loop_
_entity_poly.entity_id
_entity_poly.type
_entity_poly.pdbx_seq_one_letter_code
_entity_poly.pdbx_strand_id
1 'polypeptide(L)'
;LNPRFTIGQILMEPMRIHSIGQDDGERAQRAVALIEKVGLPRDAFGKYPHEFSGGQRQRIAIARCLTMKPEIIVCDESVSALDVSVQATVLNLLLDLQEEFGLTYVFISHDLAVVKYMADDILVMNQGEIVERGSSDDIYNRPQHAYTRQLLGAIPKGLEGHVARATV
;
A
#
# COMPACT_ATOMS: atom_id res chain seq x y z
N LEU A 1 4.71 -10.53 -8.93
CA LEU A 1 4.32 -11.91 -8.57
C LEU A 1 4.84 -12.88 -9.62
N ASN A 2 5.42 -14.03 -9.21
CA ASN A 2 5.87 -15.05 -10.14
C ASN A 2 4.66 -15.75 -10.81
N PRO A 3 4.49 -15.66 -12.15
CA PRO A 3 3.31 -16.17 -12.83
C PRO A 3 3.22 -17.70 -12.85
N ARG A 4 4.30 -18.41 -12.53
CA ARG A 4 4.37 -19.89 -12.51
C ARG A 4 3.94 -20.50 -11.18
N PHE A 5 3.76 -19.67 -10.14
CA PHE A 5 3.38 -20.10 -8.80
C PHE A 5 1.93 -19.76 -8.53
N THR A 6 1.25 -20.62 -7.77
CA THR A 6 -0.07 -20.30 -7.23
C THR A 6 0.07 -19.21 -6.16
N ILE A 7 -1.03 -18.55 -5.83
CA ILE A 7 -1.03 -17.53 -4.76
C ILE A 7 -0.57 -18.13 -3.44
N GLY A 8 -1.01 -19.34 -3.10
CA GLY A 8 -0.53 -20.04 -1.90
C GLY A 8 0.98 -20.23 -1.89
N GLN A 9 1.58 -20.66 -3.01
CA GLN A 9 3.04 -20.80 -3.12
C GLN A 9 3.74 -19.45 -2.95
N ILE A 10 3.22 -18.38 -3.57
CA ILE A 10 3.77 -17.01 -3.49
C ILE A 10 3.77 -16.47 -2.05
N LEU A 11 2.70 -16.73 -1.29
CA LEU A 11 2.59 -16.31 0.10
C LEU A 11 3.44 -17.18 1.05
N MET A 12 3.54 -18.48 0.78
CA MET A 12 4.30 -19.40 1.63
C MET A 12 5.80 -19.31 1.42
N GLU A 13 6.26 -18.90 0.23
CA GLU A 13 7.69 -18.80 -0.11
C GLU A 13 8.49 -17.94 0.88
N PRO A 14 8.13 -16.68 1.19
CA PRO A 14 8.84 -15.88 2.19
C PRO A 14 8.85 -16.54 3.57
N MET A 15 7.73 -17.14 3.98
CA MET A 15 7.67 -17.83 5.28
C MET A 15 8.62 -19.02 5.35
N ARG A 16 8.79 -19.78 4.26
CA ARG A 16 9.75 -20.89 4.20
C ARG A 16 11.19 -20.38 4.28
N ILE A 17 11.53 -19.34 3.49
CA ILE A 17 12.89 -18.77 3.45
C ILE A 17 13.32 -18.27 4.83
N HIS A 18 12.41 -17.64 5.57
CA HIS A 18 12.69 -17.05 6.88
C HIS A 18 12.29 -17.95 8.06
N SER A 19 11.98 -19.23 7.81
CA SER A 19 11.63 -20.21 8.85
C SER A 19 10.45 -19.78 9.73
N ILE A 20 9.47 -19.07 9.14
CA ILE A 20 8.25 -18.64 9.81
C ILE A 20 7.21 -19.77 9.74
N GLY A 21 6.62 -20.13 10.89
CA GLY A 21 5.71 -21.27 11.04
C GLY A 21 6.45 -22.60 11.14
N GLN A 22 5.85 -23.56 11.85
CA GLN A 22 6.47 -24.85 12.16
C GLN A 22 6.53 -25.77 10.94
N ASP A 23 5.45 -25.80 10.16
CA ASP A 23 5.32 -26.64 8.97
C ASP A 23 4.53 -25.96 7.84
N ASP A 24 4.38 -26.64 6.71
CA ASP A 24 3.65 -26.12 5.56
C ASP A 24 2.12 -26.04 5.80
N GLY A 25 1.59 -26.84 6.73
CA GLY A 25 0.17 -26.78 7.13
C GLY A 25 -0.14 -25.46 7.85
N GLU A 26 0.68 -25.08 8.82
CA GLU A 26 0.56 -23.79 9.51
C GLU A 26 0.76 -22.61 8.55
N ARG A 27 1.77 -22.68 7.66
CA ARG A 27 2.01 -21.65 6.64
C ARG A 27 0.81 -21.49 5.72
N ALA A 28 0.20 -22.59 5.28
CA ALA A 28 -0.98 -22.56 4.42
C ALA A 28 -2.18 -21.92 5.13
N GLN A 29 -2.44 -22.29 6.39
CA GLN A 29 -3.52 -21.67 7.19
C GLN A 29 -3.31 -20.15 7.33
N ARG A 30 -2.08 -19.73 7.62
CA ARG A 30 -1.72 -18.33 7.73
C ARG A 30 -1.87 -17.58 6.40
N ALA A 31 -1.44 -18.19 5.28
CA ALA A 31 -1.60 -17.61 3.95
C ALA A 31 -3.07 -17.43 3.59
N VAL A 32 -3.94 -18.42 3.89
CA VAL A 32 -5.39 -18.33 3.68
C VAL A 32 -6.00 -17.21 4.53
N ALA A 33 -5.64 -17.09 5.79
CA ALA A 33 -6.13 -16.02 6.66
C ALA A 33 -5.75 -14.63 6.12
N LEU A 34 -4.53 -14.46 5.57
CA LEU A 34 -4.09 -13.21 4.95
C LEU A 34 -4.81 -12.93 3.64
N ILE A 35 -5.13 -13.96 2.83
CA ILE A 35 -5.95 -13.82 1.62
C ILE A 35 -7.33 -13.25 1.98
N GLU A 36 -7.99 -13.82 2.98
CA GLU A 36 -9.29 -13.35 3.46
C GLU A 36 -9.19 -11.93 4.04
N LYS A 37 -8.12 -11.64 4.78
CA LYS A 37 -7.85 -10.32 5.36
C LYS A 37 -7.74 -9.21 4.30
N VAL A 38 -7.14 -9.48 3.14
CA VAL A 38 -7.08 -8.52 2.03
C VAL A 38 -8.33 -8.53 1.14
N GLY A 39 -9.42 -9.14 1.60
CA GLY A 39 -10.72 -9.15 0.93
C GLY A 39 -10.77 -10.04 -0.33
N LEU A 40 -9.99 -11.12 -0.34
CA LEU A 40 -10.04 -12.13 -1.41
C LEU A 40 -10.64 -13.44 -0.89
N PRO A 41 -11.34 -14.22 -1.73
CA PRO A 41 -11.92 -15.48 -1.31
C PRO A 41 -10.84 -16.55 -1.08
N ARG A 42 -11.11 -17.53 -0.20
CA ARG A 42 -10.16 -18.61 0.16
C ARG A 42 -9.66 -19.40 -1.04
N ASP A 43 -10.49 -19.61 -2.05
CA ASP A 43 -10.14 -20.37 -3.26
C ASP A 43 -9.05 -19.66 -4.10
N ALA A 44 -8.79 -18.36 -3.84
CA ALA A 44 -7.65 -17.63 -4.41
C ALA A 44 -6.31 -18.32 -4.10
N PHE A 45 -6.20 -19.07 -3.00
CA PHE A 45 -4.99 -19.80 -2.62
C PHE A 45 -4.47 -20.75 -3.71
N GLY A 46 -5.38 -21.44 -4.41
CA GLY A 46 -5.05 -22.39 -5.49
C GLY A 46 -4.86 -21.77 -6.88
N LYS A 47 -5.22 -20.50 -7.05
CA LYS A 47 -5.21 -19.80 -8.35
C LYS A 47 -3.86 -19.19 -8.68
N TYR A 48 -3.68 -18.82 -9.95
CA TYR A 48 -2.48 -18.18 -10.48
C TYR A 48 -2.64 -16.66 -10.60
N PRO A 49 -1.56 -15.86 -10.56
CA PRO A 49 -1.63 -14.40 -10.65
C PRO A 49 -2.37 -13.86 -11.88
N HIS A 50 -2.30 -14.54 -13.01
CA HIS A 50 -2.97 -14.11 -14.24
C HIS A 50 -4.50 -14.22 -14.20
N GLU A 51 -5.07 -14.94 -13.23
CA GLU A 51 -6.52 -15.06 -13.01
C GLU A 51 -7.11 -13.87 -12.24
N PHE A 52 -6.27 -12.91 -11.82
CA PHE A 52 -6.67 -11.77 -10.98
C PHE A 52 -6.54 -10.42 -11.70
N SER A 53 -7.43 -9.49 -11.36
CA SER A 53 -7.33 -8.08 -11.79
C SER A 53 -6.09 -7.38 -11.20
N GLY A 54 -5.73 -6.21 -11.71
CA GLY A 54 -4.62 -5.39 -11.20
C GLY A 54 -4.73 -5.11 -9.69
N GLY A 55 -5.90 -4.65 -9.25
CA GLY A 55 -6.16 -4.37 -7.83
C GLY A 55 -6.17 -5.62 -6.94
N GLN A 56 -6.64 -6.76 -7.47
CA GLN A 56 -6.55 -8.03 -6.74
C GLN A 56 -5.09 -8.48 -6.62
N ARG A 57 -4.28 -8.36 -7.68
CA ARG A 57 -2.84 -8.64 -7.63
C ARG A 57 -2.11 -7.74 -6.63
N GLN A 58 -2.51 -6.48 -6.53
CA GLN A 58 -1.96 -5.56 -5.53
C GLN A 58 -2.29 -6.01 -4.11
N ARG A 59 -3.55 -6.42 -3.84
CA ARG A 59 -3.94 -6.98 -2.54
C ARG A 59 -3.17 -8.27 -2.19
N ILE A 60 -2.89 -9.13 -3.17
CA ILE A 60 -2.03 -10.30 -2.99
C ILE A 60 -0.59 -9.90 -2.64
N ALA A 61 -0.05 -8.85 -3.27
CA ALA A 61 1.29 -8.35 -2.94
C ALA A 61 1.35 -7.81 -1.49
N ILE A 62 0.32 -7.10 -1.04
CA ILE A 62 0.18 -6.66 0.36
C ILE A 62 0.12 -7.88 1.30
N ALA A 63 -0.73 -8.87 1.01
CA ALA A 63 -0.80 -10.10 1.81
C ALA A 63 0.56 -10.81 1.90
N ARG A 64 1.34 -10.82 0.80
CA ARG A 64 2.70 -11.37 0.78
C ARG A 64 3.64 -10.63 1.74
N CYS A 65 3.60 -9.31 1.77
CA CYS A 65 4.39 -8.52 2.74
C CYS A 65 4.01 -8.88 4.19
N LEU A 66 2.71 -9.00 4.48
CA LEU A 66 2.20 -9.31 5.81
C LEU A 66 2.59 -10.72 6.32
N THR A 67 2.95 -11.67 5.43
CA THR A 67 3.43 -12.99 5.85
C THR A 67 4.66 -12.92 6.75
N MET A 68 5.46 -11.85 6.60
CA MET A 68 6.71 -11.61 7.32
C MET A 68 6.51 -10.90 8.67
N LYS A 69 5.28 -10.50 9.02
CA LYS A 69 4.96 -9.66 10.20
C LYS A 69 5.86 -8.42 10.29
N PRO A 70 5.94 -7.60 9.26
CA PRO A 70 6.79 -6.42 9.27
C PRO A 70 6.26 -5.38 10.26
N GLU A 71 7.15 -4.54 10.77
CA GLU A 71 6.80 -3.30 11.49
C GLU A 71 6.71 -2.12 10.50
N ILE A 72 7.50 -2.18 9.41
CA ILE A 72 7.57 -1.12 8.40
C ILE A 72 7.35 -1.75 7.01
N ILE A 73 6.51 -1.11 6.20
CA ILE A 73 6.29 -1.46 4.79
C ILE A 73 6.62 -0.26 3.91
N VAL A 74 7.47 -0.46 2.90
CA VAL A 74 7.76 0.53 1.87
C VAL A 74 6.79 0.33 0.71
N CYS A 75 5.97 1.35 0.43
CA CYS A 75 4.99 1.38 -0.66
C CYS A 75 5.52 2.31 -1.77
N ASP A 76 6.29 1.74 -2.71
CA ASP A 76 6.85 2.49 -3.83
C ASP A 76 5.89 2.43 -5.02
N GLU A 77 5.23 3.56 -5.32
CA GLU A 77 4.21 3.71 -6.37
C GLU A 77 3.15 2.60 -6.41
N SER A 78 2.80 2.07 -5.24
CA SER A 78 2.04 0.84 -5.07
C SER A 78 0.62 0.88 -5.67
N VAL A 79 0.08 2.05 -6.00
CA VAL A 79 -1.28 2.22 -6.55
C VAL A 79 -1.33 3.01 -7.86
N SER A 80 -0.18 3.44 -8.40
CA SER A 80 -0.10 4.33 -9.57
C SER A 80 -0.66 3.73 -10.88
N ALA A 81 -0.65 2.40 -11.00
CA ALA A 81 -1.14 1.68 -12.18
C ALA A 81 -2.61 1.24 -12.07
N LEU A 82 -3.33 1.68 -11.03
CA LEU A 82 -4.72 1.30 -10.78
C LEU A 82 -5.67 2.43 -11.17
N ASP A 83 -6.89 2.07 -11.59
CA ASP A 83 -7.95 3.07 -11.76
C ASP A 83 -8.38 3.66 -10.40
N VAL A 84 -8.96 4.87 -10.42
CA VAL A 84 -9.25 5.67 -9.22
C VAL A 84 -10.10 4.91 -8.19
N SER A 85 -11.09 4.12 -8.63
CA SER A 85 -11.98 3.39 -7.72
C SER A 85 -11.27 2.22 -7.04
N VAL A 86 -10.46 1.50 -7.78
CA VAL A 86 -9.63 0.39 -7.26
C VAL A 86 -8.52 0.93 -6.37
N GLN A 87 -7.91 2.06 -6.75
CA GLN A 87 -6.92 2.76 -5.94
C GLN A 87 -7.47 3.11 -4.55
N ALA A 88 -8.66 3.74 -4.49
CA ALA A 88 -9.31 4.06 -3.21
C ALA A 88 -9.54 2.81 -2.34
N THR A 89 -9.97 1.71 -2.95
CA THR A 89 -10.16 0.44 -2.23
C THR A 89 -8.85 -0.10 -1.63
N VAL A 90 -7.73 -0.01 -2.36
CA VAL A 90 -6.42 -0.47 -1.87
C VAL A 90 -5.87 0.46 -0.80
N LEU A 91 -6.07 1.78 -0.91
CA LEU A 91 -5.64 2.75 0.11
C LEU A 91 -6.40 2.55 1.43
N ASN A 92 -7.72 2.37 1.37
CA ASN A 92 -8.51 2.05 2.57
C ASN A 92 -8.03 0.75 3.22
N LEU A 93 -7.81 -0.30 2.44
CA LEU A 93 -7.25 -1.55 2.95
C LEU A 93 -5.89 -1.32 3.67
N LEU A 94 -5.01 -0.49 3.13
CA LEU A 94 -3.73 -0.17 3.77
C LEU A 94 -3.93 0.55 5.11
N LEU A 95 -4.89 1.48 5.21
CA LEU A 95 -5.21 2.16 6.48
C LEU A 95 -5.79 1.18 7.51
N ASP A 96 -6.72 0.31 7.11
CA ASP A 96 -7.28 -0.72 7.99
C ASP A 96 -6.18 -1.66 8.53
N LEU A 97 -5.25 -2.07 7.66
CA LEU A 97 -4.12 -2.91 8.05
C LEU A 97 -3.12 -2.15 8.94
N GLN A 98 -2.93 -0.85 8.73
CA GLN A 98 -2.09 0.00 9.57
C GLN A 98 -2.62 0.02 11.01
N GLU A 99 -3.92 0.26 11.17
CA GLU A 99 -4.57 0.30 12.48
C GLU A 99 -4.52 -1.07 13.16
N GLU A 100 -4.87 -2.15 12.44
CA GLU A 100 -4.96 -3.48 13.00
C GLU A 100 -3.60 -4.07 13.41
N PHE A 101 -2.56 -3.86 12.60
CA PHE A 101 -1.23 -4.44 12.82
C PHE A 101 -0.20 -3.47 13.40
N GLY A 102 -0.57 -2.20 13.63
CA GLY A 102 0.36 -1.18 14.11
C GLY A 102 1.49 -0.87 13.12
N LEU A 103 1.19 -0.88 11.81
CA LEU A 103 2.21 -0.75 10.77
C LEU A 103 2.66 0.70 10.59
N THR A 104 3.93 0.87 10.28
CA THR A 104 4.45 2.13 9.74
C THR A 104 4.63 2.01 8.23
N TYR A 105 4.11 2.99 7.46
CA TYR A 105 4.33 3.06 6.02
C TYR A 105 5.36 4.11 5.65
N VAL A 106 6.28 3.74 4.75
CA VAL A 106 7.04 4.69 3.94
C VAL A 106 6.39 4.71 2.56
N PHE A 107 5.58 5.72 2.29
CA PHE A 107 4.75 5.80 1.09
C PHE A 107 5.39 6.72 0.06
N ILE A 108 5.75 6.20 -1.12
CA ILE A 108 6.35 6.96 -2.21
C ILE A 108 5.31 7.08 -3.32
N SER A 109 4.98 8.30 -3.70
CA SER A 109 4.02 8.58 -4.77
C SER A 109 4.28 9.93 -5.41
N HIS A 110 3.95 10.06 -6.69
CA HIS A 110 3.86 11.33 -7.39
C HIS A 110 2.43 11.91 -7.37
N ASP A 111 1.45 11.15 -6.89
CA ASP A 111 0.06 11.62 -6.73
C ASP A 111 -0.11 12.29 -5.36
N LEU A 112 -0.20 13.61 -5.41
CA LEU A 112 -0.31 14.44 -4.20
C LEU A 112 -1.64 14.22 -3.45
N ALA A 113 -2.74 13.83 -4.15
CA ALA A 113 -3.99 13.51 -3.49
C ALA A 113 -3.87 12.23 -2.64
N VAL A 114 -3.17 11.22 -3.17
CA VAL A 114 -2.85 9.98 -2.45
C VAL A 114 -1.96 10.26 -1.24
N VAL A 115 -0.90 11.07 -1.42
CA VAL A 115 0.00 11.45 -0.32
C VAL A 115 -0.77 12.16 0.79
N LYS A 116 -1.65 13.12 0.44
CA LYS A 116 -2.49 13.84 1.41
C LYS A 116 -3.40 12.90 2.20
N TYR A 117 -3.89 11.85 1.55
CA TYR A 117 -4.79 10.88 2.18
C TYR A 117 -4.07 9.94 3.16
N MET A 118 -2.84 9.52 2.81
CA MET A 118 -2.12 8.47 3.52
C MET A 118 -1.14 9.00 4.58
N ALA A 119 -0.52 10.17 4.35
CA ALA A 119 0.64 10.60 5.10
C ALA A 119 0.30 11.54 6.26
N ASP A 120 0.89 11.27 7.43
CA ASP A 120 0.94 12.20 8.56
C ASP A 120 2.09 13.19 8.40
N ASP A 121 3.29 12.69 8.04
CA ASP A 121 4.51 13.47 7.77
C ASP A 121 4.93 13.30 6.30
N ILE A 122 5.42 14.38 5.69
CA ILE A 122 5.82 14.41 4.28
C ILE A 122 7.26 14.88 4.12
N LEU A 123 7.99 14.17 3.27
CA LEU A 123 9.30 14.58 2.75
C LEU A 123 9.15 14.90 1.26
N VAL A 124 9.42 16.14 0.87
CA VAL A 124 9.43 16.55 -0.53
C VAL A 124 10.84 16.38 -1.08
N MET A 125 10.98 15.58 -2.13
CA MET A 125 12.26 15.33 -2.79
C MET A 125 12.32 16.02 -4.17
N ASN A 126 13.48 16.61 -4.47
CA ASN A 126 13.79 17.17 -5.78
C ASN A 126 15.25 16.87 -6.12
N GLN A 127 15.51 16.34 -7.31
CA GLN A 127 16.86 16.01 -7.80
C GLN A 127 17.73 15.19 -6.82
N GLY A 128 17.09 14.28 -6.07
CA GLY A 128 17.77 13.40 -5.12
C GLY A 128 17.97 14.00 -3.72
N GLU A 129 17.55 15.24 -3.50
CA GLU A 129 17.66 15.94 -2.20
C GLU A 129 16.28 16.14 -1.56
N ILE A 130 16.22 16.07 -0.22
CA ILE A 130 15.02 16.45 0.54
C ILE A 130 15.03 17.99 0.64
N VAL A 131 14.11 18.64 -0.07
CA VAL A 131 14.02 20.10 -0.14
C VAL A 131 13.05 20.69 0.89
N GLU A 132 12.09 19.87 1.38
CA GLU A 132 11.18 20.30 2.43
C GLU A 132 10.70 19.09 3.24
N ARG A 133 10.42 19.32 4.54
CA ARG A 133 9.87 18.33 5.46
C ARG A 133 8.86 18.99 6.38
N GLY A 134 7.74 18.34 6.66
CA GLY A 134 6.75 18.82 7.62
C GLY A 134 5.57 17.86 7.74
N SER A 135 4.64 18.22 8.63
CA SER A 135 3.35 17.55 8.68
C SER A 135 2.60 17.70 7.36
N SER A 136 1.66 16.80 7.10
CA SER A 136 0.80 16.89 5.90
C SER A 136 0.11 18.26 5.85
N ASP A 137 -0.39 18.76 6.98
CA ASP A 137 -1.03 20.09 7.06
C ASP A 137 -0.08 21.23 6.69
N ASP A 138 1.16 21.22 7.21
CA ASP A 138 2.15 22.27 6.88
C ASP A 138 2.51 22.28 5.41
N ILE A 139 2.79 21.12 4.84
CA ILE A 139 3.21 20.99 3.44
C ILE A 139 2.09 21.46 2.49
N TYR A 140 0.83 21.09 2.74
CA TYR A 140 -0.28 21.47 1.85
C TYR A 140 -0.75 22.91 2.04
N ASN A 141 -0.77 23.42 3.26
CA ASN A 141 -1.36 24.72 3.55
C ASN A 141 -0.33 25.84 3.72
N ARG A 142 0.93 25.51 4.05
CA ARG A 142 2.00 26.49 4.34
C ARG A 142 3.34 26.12 3.72
N PRO A 143 3.41 25.72 2.43
CA PRO A 143 4.66 25.29 1.81
C PRO A 143 5.71 26.39 1.80
N GLN A 144 6.92 26.09 2.26
CA GLN A 144 8.02 27.05 2.35
C GLN A 144 8.94 27.02 1.13
N HIS A 145 9.18 25.83 0.55
CA HIS A 145 10.09 25.70 -0.59
C HIS A 145 9.39 26.03 -1.91
N ALA A 146 10.10 26.70 -2.84
CA ALA A 146 9.56 27.10 -4.14
C ALA A 146 9.07 25.89 -4.96
N TYR A 147 9.82 24.79 -4.94
CA TYR A 147 9.47 23.56 -5.64
C TYR A 147 8.18 22.92 -5.08
N THR A 148 8.00 22.92 -3.77
CA THR A 148 6.75 22.40 -3.14
C THR A 148 5.56 23.23 -3.59
N ARG A 149 5.68 24.57 -3.60
CA ARG A 149 4.61 25.45 -4.11
C ARG A 149 4.28 25.17 -5.58
N GLN A 150 5.31 24.92 -6.39
CA GLN A 150 5.12 24.58 -7.81
C GLN A 150 4.38 23.24 -7.97
N LEU A 151 4.76 22.20 -7.20
CA LEU A 151 4.09 20.89 -7.21
C LEU A 151 2.62 21.02 -6.84
N LEU A 152 2.32 21.71 -5.73
CA LEU A 152 0.95 21.91 -5.26
C LEU A 152 0.12 22.75 -6.22
N GLY A 153 0.74 23.76 -6.86
CA GLY A 153 0.08 24.59 -7.87
C GLY A 153 -0.27 23.85 -9.17
N ALA A 154 0.33 22.70 -9.42
CA ALA A 154 0.02 21.83 -10.55
C ALA A 154 -1.20 20.93 -10.32
N ILE A 155 -1.71 20.83 -9.10
CA ILE A 155 -2.94 20.08 -8.80
C ILE A 155 -4.14 20.80 -9.44
N PRO A 156 -4.95 20.14 -10.29
CA PRO A 156 -6.14 20.75 -10.85
C PRO A 156 -7.11 21.18 -9.72
N LYS A 157 -7.48 22.47 -9.72
CA LYS A 157 -8.49 22.97 -8.78
C LYS A 157 -9.84 22.28 -9.06
N GLY A 158 -10.26 21.39 -8.19
CA GLY A 158 -11.51 20.61 -8.32
C GLY A 158 -11.44 19.22 -7.70
N LEU A 159 -10.25 18.71 -7.38
CA LEU A 159 -10.05 17.43 -6.68
C LEU A 159 -9.95 17.59 -5.15
N GLU A 160 -10.07 18.80 -4.63
CA GLU A 160 -9.93 19.11 -3.20
C GLU A 160 -11.04 18.49 -2.32
N GLY A 161 -12.11 17.95 -2.91
CA GLY A 161 -13.31 17.50 -2.20
C GLY A 161 -13.55 15.99 -2.13
N HIS A 162 -12.73 15.15 -2.75
CA HIS A 162 -13.10 13.73 -2.94
C HIS A 162 -12.40 12.73 -2.04
N VAL A 163 -11.53 13.17 -1.14
CA VAL A 163 -10.83 12.29 -0.19
C VAL A 163 -10.93 12.87 1.22
N ALA A 164 -12.15 12.96 1.74
CA ALA A 164 -12.34 13.14 3.17
C ALA A 164 -12.14 11.77 3.85
N ARG A 165 -11.26 11.68 4.86
CA ARG A 165 -11.28 10.56 5.81
C ARG A 165 -12.71 10.42 6.31
N ALA A 166 -13.37 9.30 6.04
CA ALA A 166 -14.62 8.97 6.70
C ALA A 166 -14.27 8.78 8.19
N THR A 167 -14.56 9.80 8.99
CA THR A 167 -14.52 9.69 10.45
C THR A 167 -15.65 8.73 10.82
N VAL A 168 -15.33 7.55 11.30
CA VAL A 168 -16.24 6.64 12.00
C VAL A 168 -16.22 7.00 13.46
#